data_90c0961e94480263c1d76a8567b4f253
#
_entry.id   90c0961e94480263c1d76a8567b4f253
#
_cell.length_a   1.000
_cell.length_b   1.000
_cell.length_c   1.000
_cell.angle_alpha   90.00
_cell.angle_beta   90.00
_cell.angle_gamma   90.00
#
_symmetry.space_group_name_H-M   'P 1'
#
loop_
_entity.id
_entity.type
_entity.pdbx_description
1 polymer ?
#
loop_
_entity_poly.entity_id
_entity_poly.type
_entity_poly.pdbx_seq_one_letter_code
_entity_poly.pdbx_strand_id
1 'polypeptide(L)'
;MHFERAMRLSENIVGLQEQNSTLGGVLDSLAIGICVFDHSGSQIYSNQSAQRSGLSGKRLGDLNSSARGALEPASQNLPKLSQFEGTNVAFIEASKIRNASLPSNAATLAVSLPTLSKSSLEDFRKVHYLSASEANLLWALHHSRNLRKAAEQSNITYESARTYLKRIYLKTGCSDQSSLLLMIERNPLSIIRRNDDRVEDNSRVRKNFLLKDGRNLEYFDLGPEQGKLVLHFDALTGVAIDILGIPEVYLPHLVELGLRIVVPCRPGTYKSDYRPMTGLSEFTDDVCQLMDHLNAERAVLLSQAFGSCSALAFAASASDRVEQVILCAPSYPKHEPQDWRKMDVFYIISGVIGRRAPSLLKAIVPYLMRSVMQNTSKYLKRHISNSKCGADIAVLSSPTIQRRIPEMLALRTMLGTDGIVQENFLNTHGWDFDLRNISAPVHVLQGEQDNVSDPQGSRKLAAALPNAFYHSLADLGQYLLFTEWPWILEACTSTTPAKIIEINVMRTFDTGSVSAE
;
A
#
# COMPACT_ATOMS: atom_id res chain seq x y z
N MET A 1 29.38 22.98 -25.28
CA MET A 1 29.27 21.75 -26.10
C MET A 1 29.05 20.46 -25.28
N HIS A 2 29.91 20.09 -24.30
CA HIS A 2 29.66 18.87 -23.50
C HIS A 2 28.47 18.97 -22.54
N PHE A 3 28.26 20.12 -21.95
CA PHE A 3 27.16 20.39 -21.03
C PHE A 3 25.77 20.39 -21.73
N GLU A 4 25.70 21.03 -22.90
CA GLU A 4 24.47 21.04 -23.73
C GLU A 4 24.11 19.64 -24.25
N ARG A 5 25.13 18.83 -24.57
CA ARG A 5 24.94 17.42 -25.00
C ARG A 5 24.44 16.56 -23.83
N ALA A 6 24.94 16.82 -22.61
CA ALA A 6 24.48 16.16 -21.41
C ALA A 6 23.04 16.56 -21.04
N MET A 7 22.68 17.85 -21.20
CA MET A 7 21.30 18.34 -21.01
C MET A 7 20.32 17.69 -21.99
N ARG A 8 20.63 17.70 -23.30
CA ARG A 8 19.78 17.03 -24.32
C ARG A 8 19.64 15.53 -24.11
N LEU A 9 20.70 14.85 -23.67
CA LEU A 9 20.63 13.43 -23.28
C LEU A 9 19.74 13.24 -22.05
N SER A 10 19.82 14.12 -21.07
CA SER A 10 18.94 14.11 -19.89
C SER A 10 17.47 14.34 -20.25
N GLU A 11 17.19 15.33 -21.11
CA GLU A 11 15.82 15.62 -21.58
C GLU A 11 15.24 14.45 -22.40
N ASN A 12 16.05 13.82 -23.27
CA ASN A 12 15.61 12.63 -24.01
C ASN A 12 15.38 11.42 -23.09
N ILE A 13 16.21 11.23 -22.07
CA ILE A 13 16.03 10.17 -21.07
C ILE A 13 14.76 10.40 -20.25
N VAL A 14 14.49 11.64 -19.85
CA VAL A 14 13.26 12.01 -19.13
C VAL A 14 12.03 11.79 -20.01
N GLY A 15 12.06 12.22 -21.28
CA GLY A 15 10.95 11.99 -22.22
C GLY A 15 10.67 10.50 -22.48
N LEU A 16 11.72 9.68 -22.62
CA LEU A 16 11.60 8.21 -22.74
C LEU A 16 11.09 7.57 -21.44
N GLN A 17 11.49 8.10 -20.29
CA GLN A 17 11.01 7.63 -18.99
C GLN A 17 9.53 7.96 -18.77
N GLU A 18 9.06 9.14 -19.17
CA GLU A 18 7.66 9.52 -19.12
C GLU A 18 6.80 8.64 -20.03
N GLN A 19 7.24 8.38 -21.27
CA GLN A 19 6.55 7.47 -22.17
C GLN A 19 6.49 6.04 -21.62
N ASN A 20 7.59 5.52 -21.09
CA ASN A 20 7.63 4.19 -20.46
C ASN A 20 6.79 4.13 -19.18
N SER A 21 6.74 5.20 -18.38
CA SER A 21 5.88 5.31 -17.21
C SER A 21 4.40 5.30 -17.60
N THR A 22 4.03 6.03 -18.63
CA THR A 22 2.66 6.08 -19.14
C THR A 22 2.21 4.72 -19.67
N LEU A 23 3.06 4.04 -20.47
CA LEU A 23 2.77 2.69 -20.98
C LEU A 23 2.70 1.66 -19.84
N GLY A 24 3.61 1.74 -18.87
CA GLY A 24 3.57 0.92 -17.67
C GLY A 24 2.29 1.13 -16.88
N GLY A 25 1.87 2.37 -16.68
CA GLY A 25 0.63 2.74 -16.01
C GLY A 25 -0.62 2.22 -16.75
N VAL A 26 -0.62 2.32 -18.08
CA VAL A 26 -1.71 1.74 -18.91
C VAL A 26 -1.77 0.23 -18.75
N LEU A 27 -0.63 -0.48 -18.86
CA LEU A 27 -0.57 -1.93 -18.67
C LEU A 27 -0.98 -2.37 -17.26
N ASP A 28 -0.64 -1.60 -16.25
CA ASP A 28 -1.03 -1.85 -14.87
C ASP A 28 -2.50 -1.52 -14.60
N SER A 29 -3.11 -0.62 -15.40
CA SER A 29 -4.55 -0.33 -15.35
C SER A 29 -5.40 -1.42 -16.00
N LEU A 30 -4.79 -2.32 -16.78
CA LEU A 30 -5.49 -3.46 -17.34
C LEU A 30 -5.51 -4.62 -16.33
N ALA A 31 -6.65 -5.28 -16.23
CA ALA A 31 -6.80 -6.49 -15.42
C ALA A 31 -6.18 -7.75 -16.08
N ILE A 32 -5.41 -7.57 -17.14
CA ILE A 32 -4.73 -8.63 -17.89
C ILE A 32 -3.36 -8.86 -17.24
N GLY A 33 -3.10 -10.06 -16.74
CA GLY A 33 -1.79 -10.45 -16.24
C GLY A 33 -0.83 -10.72 -17.39
N ILE A 34 0.34 -10.08 -17.37
CA ILE A 34 1.37 -10.23 -18.40
C ILE A 34 2.68 -10.59 -17.72
N CYS A 35 3.29 -11.71 -18.12
CA CYS A 35 4.65 -12.11 -17.73
C CYS A 35 5.49 -12.35 -18.99
N VAL A 36 6.77 -11.99 -18.92
CA VAL A 36 7.76 -12.29 -19.97
C VAL A 36 8.85 -13.16 -19.37
N PHE A 37 9.22 -14.22 -20.08
CA PHE A 37 10.24 -15.17 -19.67
C PHE A 37 11.37 -15.21 -20.69
N ASP A 38 12.58 -15.43 -20.22
CA ASP A 38 13.76 -15.65 -21.05
C ASP A 38 13.86 -17.11 -21.54
N HIS A 39 14.90 -17.42 -22.31
CA HIS A 39 15.17 -18.76 -22.83
C HIS A 39 15.46 -19.80 -21.73
N SER A 40 15.87 -19.38 -20.52
CA SER A 40 16.06 -20.25 -19.36
C SER A 40 14.76 -20.54 -18.59
N GLY A 41 13.65 -19.92 -19.00
CA GLY A 41 12.37 -19.94 -18.30
C GLY A 41 12.33 -19.06 -17.05
N SER A 42 13.30 -18.17 -16.88
CA SER A 42 13.32 -17.20 -15.79
C SER A 42 12.46 -15.98 -16.16
N GLN A 43 11.69 -15.48 -15.20
CA GLN A 43 10.83 -14.33 -15.42
C GLN A 43 11.66 -13.03 -15.47
N ILE A 44 11.55 -12.28 -16.57
CA ILE A 44 12.24 -10.99 -16.78
C ILE A 44 11.30 -9.78 -16.65
N TYR A 45 9.99 -9.99 -16.76
CA TYR A 45 8.98 -8.95 -16.56
C TYR A 45 7.67 -9.54 -16.05
N SER A 46 6.96 -8.79 -15.19
CA SER A 46 5.56 -9.02 -14.87
C SER A 46 4.87 -7.70 -14.55
N ASN A 47 3.65 -7.54 -15.04
CA ASN A 47 2.82 -6.41 -14.64
C ASN A 47 2.10 -6.70 -13.32
N GLN A 48 1.45 -5.67 -12.76
CA GLN A 48 0.78 -5.77 -11.47
C GLN A 48 -0.36 -6.80 -11.46
N SER A 49 -1.04 -7.02 -12.60
CA SER A 49 -2.09 -8.04 -12.73
C SER A 49 -1.56 -9.46 -12.61
N ALA A 50 -0.41 -9.74 -13.23
CA ALA A 50 0.26 -11.03 -13.10
C ALA A 50 0.71 -11.29 -11.65
N GLN A 51 1.18 -10.26 -10.95
CA GLN A 51 1.57 -10.38 -9.54
C GLN A 51 0.39 -10.82 -8.67
N ARG A 52 -0.79 -10.22 -8.86
CA ARG A 52 -2.00 -10.55 -8.09
C ARG A 52 -2.58 -11.92 -8.42
N SER A 53 -2.42 -12.35 -9.67
CA SER A 53 -2.83 -13.70 -10.11
C SER A 53 -1.86 -14.80 -9.69
N GLY A 54 -0.87 -14.51 -8.84
CA GLY A 54 0.13 -15.48 -8.38
C GLY A 54 1.14 -15.92 -9.46
N LEU A 55 1.12 -15.27 -10.63
CA LEU A 55 2.00 -15.63 -11.76
C LEU A 55 3.40 -15.03 -11.63
N SER A 56 3.56 -13.99 -10.82
CA SER A 56 4.86 -13.33 -10.62
C SER A 56 5.79 -14.15 -9.75
N GLY A 57 7.09 -14.10 -10.07
CA GLY A 57 8.13 -14.81 -9.32
C GLY A 57 8.18 -16.32 -9.58
N LYS A 58 7.37 -16.84 -10.49
CA LYS A 58 7.36 -18.25 -10.91
C LYS A 58 8.30 -18.45 -12.11
N ARG A 59 8.81 -19.69 -12.25
CA ARG A 59 9.47 -20.10 -13.49
C ARG A 59 8.43 -20.58 -14.49
N LEU A 60 8.75 -20.49 -15.77
CA LEU A 60 7.86 -20.94 -16.85
C LEU A 60 7.43 -22.42 -16.65
N GLY A 61 8.35 -23.27 -16.18
CA GLY A 61 8.07 -24.67 -15.87
C GLY A 61 7.03 -24.86 -14.78
N ASP A 62 7.03 -24.03 -13.75
CA ASP A 62 6.08 -24.10 -12.64
C ASP A 62 4.64 -23.78 -13.09
N LEU A 63 4.49 -22.90 -14.05
CA LEU A 63 3.19 -22.51 -14.62
C LEU A 63 2.64 -23.60 -15.57
N ASN A 64 3.51 -24.41 -16.15
CA ASN A 64 3.13 -25.51 -17.05
C ASN A 64 2.82 -26.82 -16.28
N SER A 65 3.30 -26.98 -15.05
CA SER A 65 3.19 -28.25 -14.30
C SER A 65 1.78 -28.54 -13.76
N SER A 66 0.89 -27.55 -13.71
CA SER A 66 -0.50 -27.72 -13.26
C SER A 66 -1.42 -28.35 -14.32
N ALA A 67 -0.98 -28.46 -15.56
CA ALA A 67 -1.66 -29.21 -16.59
C ALA A 67 -1.34 -30.70 -16.43
N ARG A 68 -2.16 -31.45 -15.67
CA ARG A 68 -2.19 -32.93 -15.72
C ARG A 68 -2.60 -33.41 -17.11
N GLY A 69 -1.67 -33.48 -17.99
CA GLY A 69 -1.79 -34.01 -19.35
C GLY A 69 -0.48 -33.76 -20.03
N ALA A 70 0.28 -34.83 -20.25
CA ALA A 70 1.54 -34.80 -20.94
C ALA A 70 1.46 -33.91 -22.18
N LEU A 71 2.19 -32.79 -22.15
CA LEU A 71 2.45 -32.04 -23.35
C LEU A 71 3.42 -32.85 -24.20
N GLU A 72 2.87 -33.75 -25.03
CA GLU A 72 3.60 -34.20 -26.18
C GLU A 72 4.05 -33.01 -27.01
N PRO A 73 5.25 -33.03 -27.61
CA PRO A 73 5.73 -31.99 -28.49
C PRO A 73 4.97 -32.03 -29.81
N ALA A 74 3.67 -31.79 -29.79
CA ALA A 74 2.84 -31.77 -30.98
C ALA A 74 2.61 -30.32 -31.43
N SER A 75 3.09 -30.04 -32.61
CA SER A 75 2.89 -28.85 -33.46
C SER A 75 3.37 -27.51 -32.88
N GLN A 76 4.48 -27.09 -33.40
CA GLN A 76 5.27 -25.87 -33.10
C GLN A 76 4.59 -24.53 -33.42
N ASN A 77 3.28 -24.44 -33.58
CA ASN A 77 2.68 -23.23 -34.15
C ASN A 77 1.43 -22.64 -33.45
N LEU A 78 0.97 -23.20 -32.35
CA LEU A 78 -0.20 -22.65 -31.63
C LEU A 78 0.18 -22.12 -30.25
N PRO A 79 -0.48 -21.05 -29.77
CA PRO A 79 -0.40 -20.65 -28.38
C PRO A 79 -0.82 -21.81 -27.47
N LYS A 80 -0.05 -22.06 -26.41
CA LYS A 80 -0.41 -23.07 -25.41
C LYS A 80 -1.31 -22.43 -24.37
N LEU A 81 -2.36 -23.15 -23.97
CA LEU A 81 -3.25 -22.77 -22.88
C LEU A 81 -3.00 -23.69 -21.68
N SER A 82 -2.93 -23.10 -20.50
CA SER A 82 -2.83 -23.80 -19.23
C SER A 82 -3.77 -23.17 -18.21
N GLN A 83 -4.10 -23.89 -17.17
CA GLN A 83 -4.84 -23.37 -16.03
C GLN A 83 -3.94 -23.40 -14.80
N PHE A 84 -3.69 -22.24 -14.22
CA PHE A 84 -2.88 -22.08 -13.02
C PHE A 84 -3.74 -21.47 -11.92
N GLU A 85 -3.89 -22.16 -10.80
CA GLU A 85 -4.71 -21.75 -9.64
C GLU A 85 -6.11 -21.20 -10.03
N GLY A 86 -6.77 -21.86 -10.99
CA GLY A 86 -8.10 -21.46 -11.50
C GLY A 86 -8.08 -20.34 -12.56
N THR A 87 -6.91 -19.77 -12.86
CA THR A 87 -6.75 -18.73 -13.89
C THR A 87 -6.26 -19.33 -15.20
N ASN A 88 -6.93 -19.01 -16.30
CA ASN A 88 -6.50 -19.42 -17.63
C ASN A 88 -5.32 -18.56 -18.09
N VAL A 89 -4.22 -19.21 -18.48
CA VAL A 89 -2.99 -18.56 -18.92
C VAL A 89 -2.66 -19.04 -20.34
N ALA A 90 -2.48 -18.10 -21.25
CA ALA A 90 -2.00 -18.37 -22.61
C ALA A 90 -0.50 -18.10 -22.70
N PHE A 91 0.25 -19.01 -23.32
CA PHE A 91 1.68 -18.87 -23.58
C PHE A 91 1.93 -18.68 -25.07
N ILE A 92 2.68 -17.65 -25.42
CA ILE A 92 3.01 -17.25 -26.78
C ILE A 92 4.51 -17.07 -26.91
N GLU A 93 5.15 -17.64 -27.93
CA GLU A 93 6.56 -17.37 -28.21
C GLU A 93 6.75 -15.89 -28.60
N ALA A 94 7.75 -15.25 -27.99
CA ALA A 94 8.06 -13.84 -28.22
C ALA A 94 8.30 -13.52 -29.71
N SER A 95 8.92 -14.44 -30.45
CA SER A 95 9.19 -14.34 -31.90
C SER A 95 7.92 -14.27 -32.77
N LYS A 96 6.77 -14.72 -32.24
CA LYS A 96 5.48 -14.73 -32.98
C LYS A 96 4.65 -13.45 -32.75
N ILE A 97 5.12 -12.55 -31.89
CA ILE A 97 4.42 -11.30 -31.58
C ILE A 97 4.94 -10.23 -32.54
N ARG A 98 4.07 -9.78 -33.46
CA ARG A 98 4.39 -8.73 -34.43
C ARG A 98 4.48 -7.37 -33.74
N ASN A 99 5.48 -6.56 -34.14
CA ASN A 99 5.66 -5.17 -33.70
C ASN A 99 5.82 -4.94 -32.19
N ALA A 100 6.18 -5.96 -31.41
CA ALA A 100 6.48 -5.79 -29.99
C ALA A 100 7.99 -5.57 -29.81
N SER A 101 8.38 -4.44 -29.25
CA SER A 101 9.74 -4.21 -28.77
C SER A 101 9.93 -4.93 -27.43
N LEU A 102 10.03 -6.25 -27.48
CA LEU A 102 10.35 -7.06 -26.31
C LEU A 102 11.86 -7.04 -26.04
N PRO A 103 12.30 -7.26 -24.78
CA PRO A 103 13.73 -7.43 -24.48
C PRO A 103 14.36 -8.48 -25.38
N SER A 104 15.61 -8.28 -25.79
CA SER A 104 16.33 -9.16 -26.73
C SER A 104 16.47 -10.61 -26.22
N ASN A 105 16.38 -10.83 -24.92
CA ASN A 105 16.42 -12.13 -24.27
C ASN A 105 15.01 -12.72 -24.00
N ALA A 106 13.93 -12.06 -24.42
CA ALA A 106 12.57 -12.56 -24.24
C ALA A 106 12.31 -13.77 -25.14
N ALA A 107 11.85 -14.87 -24.55
CA ALA A 107 11.52 -16.12 -25.24
C ALA A 107 10.02 -16.41 -25.25
N THR A 108 9.33 -16.18 -24.14
CA THR A 108 7.92 -16.53 -23.98
C THR A 108 7.15 -15.42 -23.28
N LEU A 109 5.98 -15.09 -23.79
CA LEU A 109 4.99 -14.24 -23.15
C LEU A 109 3.88 -15.11 -22.55
N ALA A 110 3.54 -14.92 -21.28
CA ALA A 110 2.37 -15.50 -20.64
C ALA A 110 1.33 -14.39 -20.40
N VAL A 111 0.09 -14.67 -20.79
CA VAL A 111 -1.03 -13.73 -20.67
C VAL A 111 -2.18 -14.41 -19.95
N SER A 112 -2.67 -13.80 -18.86
CA SER A 112 -3.88 -14.24 -18.17
C SER A 112 -5.00 -13.23 -18.33
N LEU A 113 -6.22 -13.73 -18.50
CA LEU A 113 -7.42 -12.89 -18.55
C LEU A 113 -8.02 -12.73 -17.14
N PRO A 114 -8.64 -11.58 -16.85
CA PRO A 114 -9.32 -11.37 -15.60
C PRO A 114 -10.52 -12.32 -15.45
N THR A 115 -10.77 -12.75 -14.23
CA THR A 115 -12.06 -13.34 -13.85
C THR A 115 -13.07 -12.21 -13.59
N LEU A 116 -14.36 -12.52 -13.72
CA LEU A 116 -15.43 -11.57 -13.40
C LEU A 116 -15.30 -11.12 -11.94
N SER A 117 -15.15 -9.81 -11.72
CA SER A 117 -15.15 -9.21 -10.39
C SER A 117 -16.54 -8.67 -10.02
N LYS A 118 -16.80 -8.47 -8.72
CA LYS A 118 -18.05 -7.85 -8.28
C LYS A 118 -18.20 -6.42 -8.78
N SER A 119 -17.10 -5.66 -8.90
CA SER A 119 -17.10 -4.30 -9.43
C SER A 119 -17.45 -4.27 -10.93
N SER A 120 -16.87 -5.17 -11.74
CA SER A 120 -17.24 -5.27 -13.16
C SER A 120 -18.69 -5.72 -13.35
N LEU A 121 -19.22 -6.54 -12.43
CA LEU A 121 -20.63 -6.87 -12.39
C LEU A 121 -21.50 -5.67 -11.99
N GLU A 122 -21.06 -4.87 -11.03
CA GLU A 122 -21.77 -3.65 -10.64
C GLU A 122 -21.85 -2.63 -11.77
N ASP A 123 -20.79 -2.48 -12.54
CA ASP A 123 -20.81 -1.67 -13.75
C ASP A 123 -21.76 -2.24 -14.82
N PHE A 124 -21.72 -3.55 -15.03
CA PHE A 124 -22.66 -4.23 -15.89
C PHE A 124 -24.10 -4.01 -15.42
N ARG A 125 -24.35 -4.08 -14.10
CA ARG A 125 -25.64 -3.78 -13.48
C ARG A 125 -26.12 -2.36 -13.82
N LYS A 126 -25.24 -1.37 -13.68
CA LYS A 126 -25.58 0.03 -13.97
C LYS A 126 -25.86 0.27 -15.45
N VAL A 127 -25.02 -0.27 -16.33
CA VAL A 127 -25.16 -0.13 -17.80
C VAL A 127 -26.47 -0.76 -18.30
N HIS A 128 -26.87 -1.91 -17.74
CA HIS A 128 -28.08 -2.62 -18.16
C HIS A 128 -29.28 -2.40 -17.24
N TYR A 129 -29.20 -1.45 -16.30
CA TYR A 129 -30.25 -1.11 -15.34
C TYR A 129 -30.80 -2.33 -14.58
N LEU A 130 -29.91 -3.25 -14.19
CA LEU A 130 -30.31 -4.40 -13.39
C LEU A 130 -30.56 -3.98 -11.93
N SER A 131 -31.53 -4.61 -11.27
CA SER A 131 -31.71 -4.45 -9.83
C SER A 131 -30.61 -5.19 -9.06
N ALA A 132 -30.44 -4.88 -7.78
CA ALA A 132 -29.48 -5.58 -6.92
C ALA A 132 -29.77 -7.11 -6.87
N SER A 133 -31.04 -7.50 -6.81
CA SER A 133 -31.44 -8.92 -6.78
C SER A 133 -31.16 -9.62 -8.11
N GLU A 134 -31.35 -8.93 -9.24
CA GLU A 134 -31.00 -9.44 -10.58
C GLU A 134 -29.48 -9.62 -10.71
N ALA A 135 -28.67 -8.67 -10.21
CA ALA A 135 -27.22 -8.76 -10.23
C ALA A 135 -26.70 -9.89 -9.31
N ASN A 136 -27.28 -10.06 -8.13
CA ASN A 136 -26.92 -11.16 -7.22
C ASN A 136 -27.21 -12.54 -7.87
N LEU A 137 -28.38 -12.70 -8.51
CA LEU A 137 -28.69 -13.91 -9.24
C LEU A 137 -27.70 -14.14 -10.38
N LEU A 138 -27.33 -13.07 -11.10
CA LEU A 138 -26.40 -13.14 -12.22
C LEU A 138 -25.00 -13.55 -11.78
N TRP A 139 -24.52 -13.04 -10.63
CA TRP A 139 -23.28 -13.45 -9.98
C TRP A 139 -23.29 -14.94 -9.63
N ALA A 140 -24.33 -15.40 -8.94
CA ALA A 140 -24.49 -16.79 -8.56
C ALA A 140 -24.59 -17.72 -9.80
N LEU A 141 -25.26 -17.26 -10.84
CA LEU A 141 -25.41 -17.99 -12.10
C LEU A 141 -24.07 -18.10 -12.85
N HIS A 142 -23.27 -17.05 -12.86
CA HIS A 142 -21.94 -17.08 -13.47
C HIS A 142 -21.04 -18.13 -12.82
N HIS A 143 -21.06 -18.25 -11.50
CA HIS A 143 -20.21 -19.20 -10.76
C HIS A 143 -20.76 -20.64 -10.80
N SER A 144 -22.07 -20.82 -10.64
CA SER A 144 -22.68 -22.15 -10.58
C SER A 144 -22.99 -22.74 -11.95
N ARG A 145 -23.09 -21.92 -13.00
CA ARG A 145 -23.54 -22.29 -14.35
C ARG A 145 -24.91 -23.00 -14.38
N ASN A 146 -25.61 -23.00 -13.26
CA ASN A 146 -26.87 -23.70 -13.05
C ASN A 146 -27.87 -22.82 -12.32
N LEU A 147 -29.03 -22.55 -12.92
CA LEU A 147 -30.02 -21.61 -12.39
C LEU A 147 -30.60 -22.08 -11.03
N ARG A 148 -30.76 -23.39 -10.81
CA ARG A 148 -31.29 -23.91 -9.54
C ARG A 148 -30.29 -23.65 -8.40
N LYS A 149 -29.00 -23.94 -8.61
CA LYS A 149 -27.94 -23.64 -7.65
C LYS A 149 -27.79 -22.13 -7.45
N ALA A 150 -27.92 -21.34 -8.50
CA ALA A 150 -27.90 -19.89 -8.41
C ALA A 150 -29.05 -19.32 -7.57
N ALA A 151 -30.25 -19.90 -7.70
CA ALA A 151 -31.42 -19.52 -6.89
C ALA A 151 -31.18 -19.81 -5.40
N GLU A 152 -30.65 -21.00 -5.08
CA GLU A 152 -30.27 -21.39 -3.71
C GLU A 152 -29.23 -20.43 -3.13
N GLN A 153 -28.16 -20.13 -3.86
CA GLN A 153 -27.10 -19.20 -3.42
C GLN A 153 -27.59 -17.75 -3.25
N SER A 154 -28.65 -17.39 -3.99
CA SER A 154 -29.27 -16.06 -3.91
C SER A 154 -30.43 -15.98 -2.91
N ASN A 155 -30.70 -17.05 -2.17
CA ASN A 155 -31.80 -17.18 -1.22
C ASN A 155 -33.18 -16.83 -1.83
N ILE A 156 -33.46 -17.30 -3.05
CA ILE A 156 -34.73 -17.12 -3.77
C ILE A 156 -35.26 -18.45 -4.30
N THR A 157 -36.58 -18.48 -4.57
CA THR A 157 -37.18 -19.67 -5.20
C THR A 157 -36.73 -19.81 -6.64
N TYR A 158 -36.75 -21.03 -7.15
CA TYR A 158 -36.43 -21.29 -8.56
C TYR A 158 -37.35 -20.52 -9.54
N GLU A 159 -38.63 -20.38 -9.21
CA GLU A 159 -39.58 -19.60 -10.02
C GLU A 159 -39.25 -18.09 -10.01
N SER A 160 -38.83 -17.56 -8.86
CA SER A 160 -38.32 -16.19 -8.78
C SER A 160 -37.07 -16.01 -9.63
N ALA A 161 -36.13 -16.96 -9.57
CA ALA A 161 -34.91 -16.93 -10.37
C ALA A 161 -35.22 -16.97 -11.89
N ARG A 162 -36.19 -17.79 -12.33
CA ARG A 162 -36.65 -17.78 -13.73
C ARG A 162 -37.23 -16.42 -14.14
N THR A 163 -38.01 -15.83 -13.27
CA THR A 163 -38.60 -14.50 -13.52
C THR A 163 -37.51 -13.42 -13.61
N TYR A 164 -36.53 -13.43 -12.70
CA TYR A 164 -35.41 -12.51 -12.76
C TYR A 164 -34.56 -12.73 -14.02
N LEU A 165 -34.24 -13.97 -14.35
CA LEU A 165 -33.48 -14.29 -15.56
C LEU A 165 -34.17 -13.79 -16.83
N LYS A 166 -35.48 -13.94 -16.92
CA LYS A 166 -36.27 -13.40 -18.04
C LYS A 166 -36.19 -11.88 -18.12
N ARG A 167 -36.23 -11.18 -16.98
CA ARG A 167 -36.04 -9.72 -16.92
C ARG A 167 -34.63 -9.31 -17.31
N ILE A 168 -33.61 -10.06 -16.88
CA ILE A 168 -32.23 -9.83 -17.29
C ILE A 168 -32.07 -9.95 -18.80
N TYR A 169 -32.64 -10.99 -19.41
CA TYR A 169 -32.63 -11.13 -20.88
C TYR A 169 -33.26 -9.93 -21.60
N LEU A 170 -34.39 -9.45 -21.11
CA LEU A 170 -35.06 -8.28 -21.70
C LEU A 170 -34.18 -7.01 -21.57
N LYS A 171 -33.50 -6.85 -20.46
CA LYS A 171 -32.66 -5.67 -20.22
C LYS A 171 -31.29 -5.72 -20.93
N THR A 172 -30.74 -6.91 -21.14
CA THR A 172 -29.44 -7.12 -21.79
C THR A 172 -29.56 -7.40 -23.30
N GLY A 173 -30.75 -7.72 -23.78
CA GLY A 173 -30.96 -8.13 -25.17
C GLY A 173 -30.50 -9.57 -25.48
N CYS A 174 -30.15 -10.35 -24.46
CA CYS A 174 -29.76 -11.75 -24.61
C CYS A 174 -31.00 -12.65 -24.79
N SER A 175 -30.85 -13.73 -25.54
CA SER A 175 -31.92 -14.71 -25.79
C SER A 175 -31.82 -15.95 -24.90
N ASP A 176 -30.64 -16.24 -24.38
CA ASP A 176 -30.33 -17.46 -23.63
C ASP A 176 -29.23 -17.26 -22.59
N GLN A 177 -29.05 -18.27 -21.72
CA GLN A 177 -28.08 -18.22 -20.64
C GLN A 177 -26.63 -18.15 -21.15
N SER A 178 -26.32 -18.85 -22.22
CA SER A 178 -24.95 -18.91 -22.77
C SER A 178 -24.54 -17.56 -23.35
N SER A 179 -25.43 -16.91 -24.10
CA SER A 179 -25.20 -15.57 -24.64
C SER A 179 -25.05 -14.52 -23.54
N LEU A 180 -25.85 -14.62 -22.47
CA LEU A 180 -25.74 -13.74 -21.30
C LEU A 180 -24.42 -13.91 -20.58
N LEU A 181 -24.01 -15.14 -20.30
CA LEU A 181 -22.74 -15.43 -19.62
C LEU A 181 -21.54 -15.00 -20.47
N LEU A 182 -21.62 -15.23 -21.79
CA LEU A 182 -20.58 -14.77 -22.71
C LEU A 182 -20.48 -13.24 -22.76
N MET A 183 -21.61 -12.54 -22.72
CA MET A 183 -21.66 -11.08 -22.69
C MET A 183 -20.99 -10.52 -21.45
N ILE A 184 -21.17 -11.15 -20.30
CA ILE A 184 -20.53 -10.74 -19.04
C ILE A 184 -19.03 -11.02 -19.09
N GLU A 185 -18.62 -12.19 -19.57
CA GLU A 185 -17.21 -12.59 -19.65
C GLU A 185 -16.42 -11.76 -20.65
N ARG A 186 -17.06 -11.30 -21.72
CA ARG A 186 -16.46 -10.45 -22.75
C ARG A 186 -16.68 -8.96 -22.51
N ASN A 187 -17.20 -8.58 -21.36
CA ASN A 187 -17.42 -7.18 -21.05
C ASN A 187 -16.09 -6.40 -21.02
N PRO A 188 -15.89 -5.39 -21.90
CA PRO A 188 -14.66 -4.60 -21.91
C PRO A 188 -14.34 -3.93 -20.57
N LEU A 189 -15.38 -3.64 -19.77
CA LEU A 189 -15.19 -3.07 -18.43
C LEU A 189 -14.50 -4.02 -17.45
N SER A 190 -14.53 -5.35 -17.71
CA SER A 190 -13.77 -6.33 -16.93
C SER A 190 -12.25 -6.26 -17.17
N ILE A 191 -11.84 -5.71 -18.32
CA ILE A 191 -10.43 -5.58 -18.71
C ILE A 191 -9.81 -4.32 -18.09
N ILE A 192 -10.62 -3.28 -17.82
CA ILE A 192 -10.15 -2.02 -17.25
C ILE A 192 -10.21 -2.13 -15.73
N ARG A 193 -9.04 -2.06 -15.09
CA ARG A 193 -8.99 -1.91 -13.63
C ARG A 193 -9.42 -0.53 -13.25
N ARG A 194 -10.49 -0.46 -12.50
CA ARG A 194 -10.83 0.75 -11.76
C ARG A 194 -10.08 0.75 -10.42
N ASN A 195 -9.85 1.93 -9.92
CA ASN A 195 -9.31 2.08 -8.57
C ASN A 195 -10.18 1.36 -7.51
N ASP A 196 -11.47 1.16 -7.80
CA ASP A 196 -12.43 0.44 -6.95
C ASP A 196 -12.20 -1.08 -6.92
N ASP A 197 -11.62 -1.68 -7.98
CA ASP A 197 -11.30 -3.13 -8.00
C ASP A 197 -10.14 -3.53 -7.07
N ARG A 198 -9.40 -2.55 -6.59
CA ARG A 198 -8.23 -2.81 -5.75
C ARG A 198 -8.58 -3.16 -4.32
N VAL A 199 -9.83 -2.87 -3.92
CA VAL A 199 -10.14 -2.85 -2.49
C VAL A 199 -11.62 -3.09 -2.25
N GLU A 200 -12.10 -4.30 -2.45
CA GLU A 200 -13.39 -4.65 -1.87
C GLU A 200 -13.37 -4.54 -0.32
N ASP A 201 -12.16 -4.53 0.27
CA ASP A 201 -11.98 -4.43 1.72
C ASP A 201 -11.59 -3.01 2.20
N ASN A 202 -11.00 -2.16 1.34
CA ASN A 202 -10.55 -0.83 1.73
C ASN A 202 -11.41 0.34 1.22
N SER A 203 -12.39 0.14 0.33
CA SER A 203 -13.24 1.25 -0.16
C SER A 203 -14.08 1.90 0.94
N ARG A 204 -14.38 1.14 2.01
CA ARG A 204 -15.10 1.65 3.19
C ARG A 204 -14.22 2.53 4.08
N VAL A 205 -12.90 2.35 4.03
CA VAL A 205 -11.96 3.10 4.87
C VAL A 205 -11.27 4.24 4.14
N ARG A 206 -11.28 4.28 2.79
CA ARG A 206 -10.68 5.37 1.99
C ARG A 206 -11.72 6.42 1.66
N LYS A 207 -11.49 7.64 2.09
CA LYS A 207 -12.38 8.78 1.88
C LYS A 207 -11.63 9.93 1.21
N ASN A 208 -12.37 10.85 0.60
CA ASN A 208 -11.83 12.03 -0.03
C ASN A 208 -12.49 13.27 0.58
N PHE A 209 -11.71 14.30 0.78
CA PHE A 209 -12.14 15.58 1.30
C PHE A 209 -11.63 16.69 0.38
N LEU A 210 -12.52 17.59 -0.05
CA LEU A 210 -12.15 18.74 -0.86
C LEU A 210 -11.71 19.89 0.06
N LEU A 211 -10.45 20.26 -0.01
CA LEU A 211 -9.88 21.38 0.72
C LEU A 211 -10.43 22.71 0.20
N LYS A 212 -10.34 23.77 1.00
CA LYS A 212 -10.82 25.12 0.64
C LYS A 212 -10.15 25.70 -0.61
N ASP A 213 -8.93 25.26 -0.91
CA ASP A 213 -8.20 25.67 -2.11
C ASP A 213 -8.51 24.83 -3.36
N GLY A 214 -9.46 23.90 -3.27
CA GLY A 214 -9.93 23.05 -4.35
C GLY A 214 -9.12 21.76 -4.55
N ARG A 215 -8.05 21.52 -3.77
CA ARG A 215 -7.31 20.26 -3.80
C ARG A 215 -8.10 19.14 -3.15
N ASN A 216 -7.95 17.92 -3.68
CA ASN A 216 -8.43 16.71 -3.05
C ASN A 216 -7.42 16.23 -1.99
N LEU A 217 -7.88 16.00 -0.77
CA LEU A 217 -7.16 15.30 0.30
C LEU A 217 -7.80 13.92 0.47
N GLU A 218 -7.06 12.86 0.16
CA GLU A 218 -7.48 11.52 0.52
C GLU A 218 -7.08 11.22 1.97
N TYR A 219 -7.93 10.50 2.67
CA TYR A 219 -7.63 10.00 4.01
C TYR A 219 -8.21 8.61 4.23
N PHE A 220 -7.57 7.84 5.10
CA PHE A 220 -8.11 6.58 5.58
C PHE A 220 -8.83 6.83 6.90
N ASP A 221 -9.96 6.16 7.10
CA ASP A 221 -10.84 6.33 8.25
C ASP A 221 -11.23 4.95 8.78
N LEU A 222 -10.66 4.56 9.92
CA LEU A 222 -10.78 3.23 10.50
C LEU A 222 -11.39 3.31 11.91
N GLY A 223 -12.28 2.39 12.21
CA GLY A 223 -12.94 2.31 13.52
C GLY A 223 -14.30 3.00 13.55
N PRO A 224 -14.93 3.12 14.72
CA PRO A 224 -16.25 3.71 14.88
C PRO A 224 -16.23 5.22 14.64
N GLU A 225 -17.23 5.74 13.94
CA GLU A 225 -17.33 7.15 13.55
C GLU A 225 -17.31 8.11 14.77
N GLN A 226 -17.89 7.68 15.89
CA GLN A 226 -17.93 8.44 17.15
C GLN A 226 -16.75 8.10 18.08
N GLY A 227 -15.78 7.34 17.61
CA GLY A 227 -14.60 6.99 18.40
C GLY A 227 -13.70 8.19 18.68
N LYS A 228 -12.88 8.08 19.74
CA LYS A 228 -11.83 9.07 20.05
C LYS A 228 -10.87 9.18 18.86
N LEU A 229 -10.66 10.39 18.35
CA LEU A 229 -9.85 10.61 17.15
C LEU A 229 -8.36 10.39 17.44
N VAL A 230 -7.76 9.53 16.63
CA VAL A 230 -6.32 9.33 16.52
C VAL A 230 -5.88 9.69 15.11
N LEU A 231 -5.08 10.73 14.94
CA LEU A 231 -4.44 11.06 13.67
C LEU A 231 -3.16 10.23 13.55
N HIS A 232 -3.13 9.33 12.59
CA HIS A 232 -1.93 8.54 12.31
C HIS A 232 -1.15 9.11 11.13
N PHE A 233 0.12 9.46 11.38
CA PHE A 233 1.07 9.87 10.36
C PHE A 233 1.95 8.69 9.97
N ASP A 234 1.65 8.11 8.81
CA ASP A 234 2.32 6.91 8.29
C ASP A 234 3.78 7.15 7.89
N ALA A 235 4.55 6.07 7.76
CA ALA A 235 5.96 6.14 7.36
C ALA A 235 6.13 6.63 5.90
N LEU A 236 7.33 7.14 5.57
CA LEU A 236 7.63 7.78 4.28
C LEU A 236 7.46 6.86 3.07
N THR A 237 8.26 5.83 3.02
CA THR A 237 8.22 4.82 1.96
C THR A 237 7.96 3.47 2.55
N GLY A 238 7.72 3.52 3.84
CA GLY A 238 7.82 2.34 4.63
C GLY A 238 7.23 1.19 3.86
N VAL A 239 7.94 0.23 3.73
CA VAL A 239 7.40 -1.04 3.80
C VAL A 239 6.20 -0.82 4.71
N ALA A 240 5.06 -0.43 4.15
CA ALA A 240 3.90 0.06 4.91
C ALA A 240 3.36 -1.07 5.78
N ILE A 241 4.06 -1.30 6.88
CA ILE A 241 3.79 -2.30 7.90
C ILE A 241 3.26 -1.55 9.12
N ASP A 242 2.40 -0.62 8.85
CA ASP A 242 1.65 0.07 9.87
C ASP A 242 0.16 -0.32 9.78
N ILE A 243 -0.65 0.42 10.48
CA ILE A 243 -2.11 0.20 10.55
C ILE A 243 -2.75 0.07 9.16
N LEU A 244 -2.23 0.74 8.14
CA LEU A 244 -2.74 0.67 6.77
C LEU A 244 -2.40 -0.64 6.06
N GLY A 245 -1.32 -1.30 6.46
CA GLY A 245 -0.88 -2.54 5.81
C GLY A 245 -1.85 -3.70 6.04
N ILE A 246 -2.42 -3.80 7.25
CA ILE A 246 -3.32 -4.90 7.64
C ILE A 246 -4.49 -4.35 8.49
N PRO A 247 -5.37 -3.53 7.91
CA PRO A 247 -6.48 -2.92 8.66
C PRO A 247 -7.40 -3.95 9.32
N GLU A 248 -7.57 -5.13 8.72
CA GLU A 248 -8.38 -6.21 9.26
C GLU A 248 -7.91 -6.73 10.63
N VAL A 249 -6.63 -6.56 10.95
CA VAL A 249 -6.08 -6.94 12.26
C VAL A 249 -6.44 -5.89 13.33
N TYR A 250 -6.42 -4.61 12.95
CA TYR A 250 -6.63 -3.51 13.90
C TYR A 250 -8.10 -3.15 14.12
N LEU A 251 -8.95 -3.29 13.11
CA LEU A 251 -10.36 -2.85 13.16
C LEU A 251 -11.17 -3.39 14.34
N PRO A 252 -11.12 -4.70 14.67
CA PRO A 252 -11.89 -5.21 15.82
C PRO A 252 -11.47 -4.54 17.13
N HIS A 253 -10.17 -4.32 17.31
CA HIS A 253 -9.63 -3.72 18.53
C HIS A 253 -9.93 -2.22 18.62
N LEU A 254 -9.95 -1.51 17.49
CA LEU A 254 -10.38 -0.11 17.45
C LEU A 254 -11.83 0.05 17.90
N VAL A 255 -12.70 -0.88 17.51
CA VAL A 255 -14.11 -0.89 17.96
C VAL A 255 -14.19 -1.14 19.45
N GLU A 256 -13.43 -2.10 19.98
CA GLU A 256 -13.38 -2.42 21.41
C GLU A 256 -12.90 -1.24 22.26
N LEU A 257 -11.87 -0.55 21.80
CA LEU A 257 -11.29 0.61 22.49
C LEU A 257 -12.05 1.92 22.26
N GLY A 258 -13.03 1.95 21.36
CA GLY A 258 -13.71 3.17 20.96
C GLY A 258 -12.81 4.20 20.29
N LEU A 259 -11.82 3.75 19.52
CA LEU A 259 -10.87 4.60 18.80
C LEU A 259 -11.24 4.73 17.31
N ARG A 260 -11.09 5.93 16.77
CA ARG A 260 -11.20 6.22 15.34
C ARG A 260 -9.84 6.67 14.82
N ILE A 261 -9.18 5.85 13.99
CA ILE A 261 -7.90 6.21 13.37
C ILE A 261 -8.16 6.84 12.02
N VAL A 262 -7.66 8.07 11.86
CA VAL A 262 -7.68 8.79 10.59
C VAL A 262 -6.24 9.02 10.13
N VAL A 263 -5.96 8.63 8.88
CA VAL A 263 -4.64 8.79 8.27
C VAL A 263 -4.75 9.81 7.14
N PRO A 264 -4.35 11.08 7.35
CA PRO A 264 -4.35 12.09 6.31
C PRO A 264 -3.21 11.81 5.32
N CYS A 265 -3.56 11.57 4.06
CA CYS A 265 -2.56 11.31 3.02
C CYS A 265 -1.87 12.61 2.60
N ARG A 266 -0.55 12.65 2.76
CA ARG A 266 0.25 13.85 2.45
C ARG A 266 0.18 14.23 0.97
N PRO A 267 0.36 15.52 0.60
CA PRO A 267 0.28 15.99 -0.77
C PRO A 267 1.14 15.21 -1.75
N GLY A 268 0.53 14.71 -2.83
CA GLY A 268 1.20 13.89 -3.84
C GLY A 268 1.38 12.42 -3.47
N THR A 269 0.75 11.94 -2.39
CA THR A 269 0.71 10.52 -2.02
C THR A 269 -0.72 10.01 -2.10
N TYR A 270 -0.89 8.72 -2.41
CA TYR A 270 -2.20 8.09 -2.62
C TYR A 270 -3.01 8.87 -3.68
N LYS A 271 -4.21 9.38 -3.36
CA LYS A 271 -5.03 10.23 -4.23
C LYS A 271 -5.05 11.70 -3.80
N SER A 272 -4.21 12.10 -2.85
CA SER A 272 -4.08 13.51 -2.48
C SER A 272 -3.36 14.29 -3.56
N ASP A 273 -3.93 15.42 -3.96
CA ASP A 273 -3.34 16.27 -4.97
C ASP A 273 -1.96 16.79 -4.53
N TYR A 274 -1.02 16.84 -5.48
CA TYR A 274 0.31 17.35 -5.21
C TYR A 274 0.28 18.87 -5.05
N ARG A 275 0.98 19.34 -4.01
CA ARG A 275 1.31 20.76 -3.80
C ARG A 275 2.79 20.86 -3.44
N PRO A 276 3.57 21.71 -4.12
CA PRO A 276 4.91 22.02 -3.68
C PRO A 276 4.88 22.65 -2.27
N MET A 277 5.72 22.16 -1.38
CA MET A 277 5.88 22.67 -0.02
C MET A 277 7.35 22.95 0.27
N THR A 278 7.61 23.98 1.07
CA THR A 278 8.94 24.37 1.54
C THR A 278 9.18 24.00 2.99
N GLY A 279 8.11 23.81 3.76
CA GLY A 279 8.13 23.41 5.16
C GLY A 279 7.09 22.35 5.50
N LEU A 280 7.34 21.60 6.56
CA LEU A 280 6.44 20.57 7.07
C LEU A 280 5.17 21.18 7.70
N SER A 281 5.25 22.41 8.25
CA SER A 281 4.12 23.10 8.85
C SER A 281 3.02 23.44 7.86
N GLU A 282 3.32 23.54 6.57
CA GLU A 282 2.33 23.83 5.53
C GLU A 282 1.23 22.75 5.42
N PHE A 283 1.51 21.50 5.80
CA PHE A 283 0.50 20.44 5.81
C PHE A 283 -0.47 20.54 6.99
N THR A 284 -0.15 21.34 8.00
CA THR A 284 -0.97 21.50 9.21
C THR A 284 -2.35 22.05 8.88
N ASP A 285 -2.45 23.04 7.96
CA ASP A 285 -3.73 23.63 7.57
C ASP A 285 -4.65 22.59 6.89
N ASP A 286 -4.10 21.76 6.00
CA ASP A 286 -4.85 20.68 5.35
C ASP A 286 -5.43 19.70 6.40
N VAL A 287 -4.63 19.34 7.43
CA VAL A 287 -5.06 18.44 8.52
C VAL A 287 -6.09 19.13 9.43
N CYS A 288 -5.93 20.42 9.75
CA CYS A 288 -6.93 21.15 10.53
C CYS A 288 -8.29 21.21 9.81
N GLN A 289 -8.30 21.47 8.50
CA GLN A 289 -9.51 21.44 7.70
C GLN A 289 -10.17 20.06 7.72
N LEU A 290 -9.38 18.98 7.67
CA LEU A 290 -9.90 17.62 7.79
C LEU A 290 -10.49 17.37 9.18
N MET A 291 -9.83 17.79 10.26
CA MET A 291 -10.38 17.67 11.62
C MET A 291 -11.70 18.42 11.77
N ASP A 292 -11.81 19.63 11.22
CA ASP A 292 -13.05 20.40 11.23
C ASP A 292 -14.18 19.68 10.45
N HIS A 293 -13.85 19.10 9.31
CA HIS A 293 -14.79 18.25 8.54
C HIS A 293 -15.26 17.02 9.33
N LEU A 294 -14.38 16.45 10.16
CA LEU A 294 -14.70 15.31 11.02
C LEU A 294 -15.37 15.70 12.34
N ASN A 295 -15.62 16.98 12.56
CA ASN A 295 -16.15 17.57 13.81
C ASN A 295 -15.29 17.23 15.04
N ALA A 296 -13.97 17.18 14.88
CA ALA A 296 -13.04 16.86 15.94
C ALA A 296 -12.25 18.10 16.39
N GLU A 297 -12.41 18.48 17.65
CA GLU A 297 -11.68 19.62 18.22
C GLU A 297 -10.22 19.26 18.50
N ARG A 298 -9.98 18.07 19.04
CA ARG A 298 -8.65 17.59 19.43
C ARG A 298 -8.44 16.14 19.00
N ALA A 299 -7.18 15.75 18.85
CA ALA A 299 -6.79 14.39 18.50
C ALA A 299 -5.54 13.92 19.25
N VAL A 300 -5.42 12.61 19.41
CA VAL A 300 -4.16 11.94 19.72
C VAL A 300 -3.38 11.81 18.42
N LEU A 301 -2.08 12.12 18.43
CA LEU A 301 -1.20 11.88 17.28
C LEU A 301 -0.45 10.58 17.48
N LEU A 302 -0.54 9.69 16.51
CA LEU A 302 0.24 8.46 16.43
C LEU A 302 1.09 8.51 15.17
N SER A 303 2.35 8.14 15.26
CA SER A 303 3.22 8.17 14.08
C SER A 303 4.27 7.06 14.10
N GLN A 304 4.79 6.75 12.90
CA GLN A 304 5.91 5.82 12.74
C GLN A 304 7.00 6.45 11.86
N ALA A 305 8.26 6.24 12.26
CA ALA A 305 9.45 6.62 11.49
C ALA A 305 9.40 8.09 11.02
N PHE A 306 9.50 8.34 9.72
CA PHE A 306 9.43 9.70 9.15
C PHE A 306 8.07 10.38 9.31
N GLY A 307 6.98 9.64 9.53
CA GLY A 307 5.69 10.23 9.89
C GLY A 307 5.75 11.10 11.14
N SER A 308 6.71 10.82 12.02
CA SER A 308 6.98 11.63 13.23
C SER A 308 7.31 13.08 12.93
N CYS A 309 7.95 13.36 11.79
CA CYS A 309 8.30 14.74 11.41
C CYS A 309 7.03 15.57 11.14
N SER A 310 6.05 14.98 10.41
CA SER A 310 4.76 15.63 10.15
C SER A 310 3.89 15.72 11.41
N ALA A 311 3.91 14.70 12.28
CA ALA A 311 3.20 14.72 13.56
C ALA A 311 3.74 15.83 14.48
N LEU A 312 5.06 15.99 14.56
CA LEU A 312 5.70 17.05 15.34
C LEU A 312 5.44 18.45 14.76
N ALA A 313 5.46 18.59 13.43
CA ALA A 313 5.11 19.85 12.77
C ALA A 313 3.67 20.25 13.09
N PHE A 314 2.73 19.31 13.01
CA PHE A 314 1.34 19.53 13.39
C PHE A 314 1.21 19.91 14.86
N ALA A 315 1.86 19.16 15.77
CA ALA A 315 1.80 19.42 17.20
C ALA A 315 2.39 20.79 17.60
N ALA A 316 3.41 21.25 16.87
CA ALA A 316 4.02 22.57 17.13
C ALA A 316 3.18 23.73 16.55
N SER A 317 2.49 23.51 15.43
CA SER A 317 1.75 24.56 14.70
C SER A 317 0.27 24.66 15.14
N ALA A 318 -0.31 23.57 15.67
CA ALA A 318 -1.71 23.49 16.12
C ALA A 318 -1.77 22.81 17.52
N SER A 319 -1.00 23.30 18.46
CA SER A 319 -0.81 22.66 19.78
C SER A 319 -2.10 22.53 20.59
N ASP A 320 -3.04 23.44 20.43
CA ASP A 320 -4.39 23.42 21.03
C ASP A 320 -5.27 22.29 20.50
N ARG A 321 -4.97 21.77 19.30
CA ARG A 321 -5.69 20.65 18.66
C ARG A 321 -5.14 19.27 19.06
N VAL A 322 -4.10 19.21 19.91
CA VAL A 322 -3.40 17.95 20.26
C VAL A 322 -3.62 17.58 21.70
N GLU A 323 -4.05 16.34 21.96
CA GLU A 323 -4.18 15.80 23.31
C GLU A 323 -2.86 15.22 23.82
N GLN A 324 -2.23 14.37 23.01
CA GLN A 324 -0.92 13.75 23.25
C GLN A 324 -0.31 13.30 21.93
N VAL A 325 0.98 13.01 21.95
CA VAL A 325 1.74 12.52 20.79
C VAL A 325 2.43 11.20 21.14
N ILE A 326 2.25 10.18 20.33
CA ILE A 326 2.92 8.87 20.44
C ILE A 326 3.77 8.67 19.19
N LEU A 327 5.09 8.65 19.37
CA LEU A 327 6.06 8.50 18.29
C LEU A 327 6.67 7.09 18.35
N CYS A 328 6.43 6.26 17.34
CA CYS A 328 6.98 4.91 17.24
C CYS A 328 8.23 4.90 16.35
N ALA A 329 9.37 4.55 16.90
CA ALA A 329 10.65 4.53 16.20
C ALA A 329 10.90 5.82 15.39
N PRO A 330 10.81 7.02 16.01
CA PRO A 330 10.80 8.28 15.29
C PRO A 330 12.14 8.57 14.61
N SER A 331 12.08 9.19 13.45
CA SER A 331 13.26 9.75 12.82
C SER A 331 13.53 11.16 13.31
N TYR A 332 14.80 11.47 13.62
CA TYR A 332 15.26 12.81 13.94
C TYR A 332 16.35 13.24 12.95
N PRO A 333 15.99 13.72 11.75
CA PRO A 333 16.96 14.00 10.69
C PRO A 333 17.93 15.14 10.98
N LYS A 334 17.64 15.97 11.99
CA LYS A 334 18.58 17.02 12.46
C LYS A 334 19.77 16.44 13.25
N HIS A 335 19.67 15.18 13.68
CA HIS A 335 20.73 14.48 14.39
C HIS A 335 21.62 13.72 13.42
N GLU A 336 22.93 13.91 13.51
CA GLU A 336 23.91 13.08 12.80
C GLU A 336 24.16 11.81 13.62
N PRO A 337 23.93 10.60 13.06
CA PRO A 337 24.18 9.35 13.75
C PRO A 337 25.66 9.21 14.09
N GLN A 338 25.95 8.76 15.31
CA GLN A 338 27.34 8.56 15.76
C GLN A 338 27.96 7.29 15.16
N ASP A 339 27.14 6.28 14.89
CA ASP A 339 27.60 5.02 14.32
C ASP A 339 26.77 4.63 13.08
N TRP A 340 27.13 5.20 11.95
CA TRP A 340 26.53 4.93 10.66
C TRP A 340 26.65 3.47 10.22
N ARG A 341 27.59 2.70 10.79
CA ARG A 341 27.77 1.28 10.47
C ARG A 341 26.64 0.40 11.01
N LYS A 342 25.90 0.87 12.00
CA LYS A 342 24.73 0.18 12.55
C LYS A 342 23.47 0.39 11.76
N MET A 343 23.43 1.43 10.91
CA MET A 343 22.25 1.77 10.12
C MET A 343 22.24 1.02 8.78
N ASP A 344 21.06 0.77 8.24
CA ASP A 344 20.93 0.24 6.88
C ASP A 344 21.49 1.24 5.87
N VAL A 345 22.38 0.76 5.01
CA VAL A 345 23.12 1.58 4.04
C VAL A 345 22.21 2.35 3.07
N PHE A 346 21.04 1.81 2.79
CA PHE A 346 20.06 2.47 1.94
C PHE A 346 19.54 3.77 2.56
N TYR A 347 19.25 3.76 3.87
CA TYR A 347 18.78 4.95 4.59
C TYR A 347 19.90 5.98 4.76
N ILE A 348 21.14 5.52 4.96
CA ILE A 348 22.29 6.43 5.00
C ILE A 348 22.44 7.14 3.66
N ILE A 349 22.43 6.40 2.56
CA ILE A 349 22.58 6.96 1.20
C ILE A 349 21.43 7.90 0.88
N SER A 350 20.17 7.52 1.16
CA SER A 350 19.00 8.36 0.89
C SER A 350 19.03 9.65 1.71
N GLY A 351 19.44 9.60 2.97
CA GLY A 351 19.63 10.77 3.82
C GLY A 351 20.73 11.70 3.32
N VAL A 352 21.88 11.16 2.89
CA VAL A 352 22.99 11.95 2.32
C VAL A 352 22.61 12.58 1.00
N ILE A 353 21.98 11.83 0.10
CA ILE A 353 21.49 12.36 -1.19
C ILE A 353 20.42 13.42 -0.95
N GLY A 354 19.46 13.16 -0.07
CA GLY A 354 18.43 14.13 0.31
C GLY A 354 18.99 15.46 0.78
N ARG A 355 20.08 15.43 1.55
CA ARG A 355 20.74 16.64 2.06
C ARG A 355 21.62 17.35 1.04
N ARG A 356 22.37 16.62 0.20
CA ARG A 356 23.42 17.21 -0.65
C ARG A 356 23.04 17.37 -2.12
N ALA A 357 22.10 16.55 -2.61
CA ALA A 357 21.72 16.51 -4.00
C ALA A 357 20.22 16.14 -4.18
N PRO A 358 19.30 16.97 -3.68
CA PRO A 358 17.86 16.64 -3.69
C PRO A 358 17.29 16.42 -5.10
N SER A 359 17.84 17.10 -6.12
CA SER A 359 17.46 16.88 -7.52
C SER A 359 17.77 15.45 -8.01
N LEU A 360 18.79 14.80 -7.45
CA LEU A 360 19.11 13.42 -7.77
C LEU A 360 18.06 12.44 -7.25
N LEU A 361 17.35 12.78 -6.16
CA LEU A 361 16.25 11.98 -5.65
C LEU A 361 15.13 11.85 -6.68
N LYS A 362 14.80 12.92 -7.41
CA LYS A 362 13.77 12.89 -8.47
C LYS A 362 14.06 11.85 -9.54
N ALA A 363 15.34 11.65 -9.86
CA ALA A 363 15.76 10.66 -10.85
C ALA A 363 15.79 9.23 -10.28
N ILE A 364 16.15 9.07 -9.01
CA ILE A 364 16.41 7.75 -8.40
C ILE A 364 15.14 7.15 -7.78
N VAL A 365 14.30 7.95 -7.10
CA VAL A 365 13.14 7.45 -6.36
C VAL A 365 12.14 6.69 -7.24
N PRO A 366 11.76 7.16 -8.45
CA PRO A 366 10.87 6.39 -9.32
C PRO A 366 11.41 5.00 -9.67
N TYR A 367 12.73 4.93 -9.96
CA TYR A 367 13.40 3.66 -10.25
C TYR A 367 13.43 2.73 -9.03
N LEU A 368 13.75 3.28 -7.85
CA LEU A 368 13.77 2.51 -6.60
C LEU A 368 12.38 1.95 -6.27
N MET A 369 11.34 2.76 -6.33
CA MET A 369 9.96 2.33 -6.05
C MET A 369 9.53 1.23 -7.00
N ARG A 370 9.81 1.39 -8.29
CA ARG A 370 9.53 0.36 -9.29
C ARG A 370 10.32 -0.93 -9.00
N SER A 371 11.60 -0.82 -8.67
CA SER A 371 12.46 -1.97 -8.34
C SER A 371 11.96 -2.72 -7.10
N VAL A 372 11.53 -2.00 -6.06
CA VAL A 372 10.95 -2.62 -4.86
C VAL A 372 9.64 -3.34 -5.18
N MET A 373 8.74 -2.72 -5.96
CA MET A 373 7.48 -3.34 -6.35
C MET A 373 7.67 -4.58 -7.23
N GLN A 374 8.63 -4.54 -8.16
CA GLN A 374 8.92 -5.68 -9.05
C GLN A 374 9.66 -6.83 -8.36
N ASN A 375 10.49 -6.52 -7.38
CA ASN A 375 11.37 -7.48 -6.70
C ASN A 375 11.26 -7.40 -5.18
N THR A 376 10.02 -7.33 -4.65
CA THR A 376 9.75 -7.19 -3.22
C THR A 376 10.47 -8.26 -2.39
N SER A 377 10.49 -9.50 -2.85
CA SER A 377 11.20 -10.59 -2.15
C SER A 377 12.71 -10.34 -2.02
N LYS A 378 13.35 -9.80 -3.07
CA LYS A 378 14.79 -9.45 -3.02
C LYS A 378 15.05 -8.27 -2.09
N TYR A 379 14.17 -7.27 -2.14
CA TYR A 379 14.23 -6.12 -1.25
C TYR A 379 14.13 -6.55 0.22
N LEU A 380 13.13 -7.39 0.55
CA LEU A 380 12.92 -7.87 1.91
C LEU A 380 14.04 -8.78 2.42
N LYS A 381 14.53 -9.71 1.58
CA LYS A 381 15.69 -10.55 1.94
C LYS A 381 16.89 -9.71 2.35
N ARG A 382 17.13 -8.58 1.67
CA ARG A 382 18.20 -7.66 2.03
C ARG A 382 17.94 -6.98 3.39
N HIS A 383 16.72 -6.50 3.63
CA HIS A 383 16.38 -5.90 4.93
C HIS A 383 16.47 -6.91 6.07
N ILE A 384 15.97 -8.12 5.87
CA ILE A 384 16.07 -9.22 6.83
C ILE A 384 17.55 -9.54 7.14
N SER A 385 18.40 -9.63 6.11
CA SER A 385 19.83 -9.93 6.31
C SER A 385 20.59 -8.81 7.01
N ASN A 386 20.12 -7.58 6.94
CA ASN A 386 20.74 -6.42 7.57
C ASN A 386 20.19 -6.17 8.98
N SER A 387 19.02 -6.70 9.32
CA SER A 387 18.43 -6.57 10.65
C SER A 387 19.08 -7.53 11.63
N LYS A 388 19.31 -7.07 12.84
CA LYS A 388 19.71 -7.88 14.01
C LYS A 388 18.54 -8.11 14.97
N CYS A 389 17.44 -7.42 14.78
CA CYS A 389 16.25 -7.51 15.59
C CYS A 389 15.40 -8.72 15.18
N GLY A 390 15.22 -9.68 16.08
CA GLY A 390 14.42 -10.88 15.84
C GLY A 390 12.94 -10.55 15.57
N ALA A 391 12.38 -9.55 16.26
CA ALA A 391 11.02 -9.09 16.04
C ALA A 391 10.83 -8.49 14.63
N ASP A 392 11.74 -7.63 14.19
CA ASP A 392 11.70 -7.07 12.83
C ASP A 392 11.83 -8.15 11.75
N ILE A 393 12.72 -9.13 11.96
CA ILE A 393 12.90 -10.25 11.05
C ILE A 393 11.60 -11.07 10.94
N ALA A 394 10.93 -11.34 12.06
CA ALA A 394 9.67 -12.07 12.08
C ALA A 394 8.58 -11.33 11.29
N VAL A 395 8.44 -10.02 11.49
CA VAL A 395 7.50 -9.16 10.75
C VAL A 395 7.79 -9.21 9.25
N LEU A 396 9.02 -8.94 8.84
CA LEU A 396 9.42 -8.90 7.42
C LEU A 396 9.35 -10.27 6.74
N SER A 397 9.44 -11.35 7.51
CA SER A 397 9.32 -12.73 7.01
C SER A 397 7.87 -13.19 6.88
N SER A 398 6.91 -12.46 7.42
CA SER A 398 5.49 -12.80 7.34
C SER A 398 5.00 -12.81 5.89
N PRO A 399 4.38 -13.91 5.39
CA PRO A 399 3.83 -13.96 4.04
C PRO A 399 2.77 -12.89 3.77
N THR A 400 1.98 -12.54 4.79
CA THR A 400 0.96 -11.49 4.69
C THR A 400 1.61 -10.13 4.44
N ILE A 401 2.64 -9.79 5.21
CA ILE A 401 3.39 -8.54 5.04
C ILE A 401 4.07 -8.49 3.67
N GLN A 402 4.73 -9.56 3.27
CA GLN A 402 5.41 -9.64 1.96
C GLN A 402 4.45 -9.39 0.80
N ARG A 403 3.21 -9.86 0.89
CA ARG A 403 2.17 -9.61 -0.10
C ARG A 403 1.65 -8.18 -0.07
N ARG A 404 1.45 -7.60 1.13
CA ARG A 404 0.85 -6.26 1.30
C ARG A 404 1.78 -5.12 0.91
N ILE A 405 3.08 -5.30 1.04
CA ILE A 405 4.07 -4.26 0.73
C ILE A 405 3.94 -3.69 -0.69
N PRO A 406 3.99 -4.50 -1.77
CA PRO A 406 3.87 -3.97 -3.12
C PRO A 406 2.50 -3.34 -3.38
N GLU A 407 1.43 -3.85 -2.75
CA GLU A 407 0.10 -3.28 -2.85
C GLU A 407 0.04 -1.87 -2.25
N MET A 408 0.59 -1.69 -1.06
CA MET A 408 0.61 -0.40 -0.37
C MET A 408 1.52 0.62 -1.06
N LEU A 409 2.68 0.18 -1.55
CA LEU A 409 3.56 1.05 -2.35
C LEU A 409 2.91 1.50 -3.65
N ALA A 410 2.19 0.60 -4.33
CA ALA A 410 1.45 0.95 -5.54
C ALA A 410 0.32 1.95 -5.25
N LEU A 411 -0.37 1.81 -4.12
CA LEU A 411 -1.39 2.78 -3.69
C LEU A 411 -0.76 4.15 -3.39
N ARG A 412 0.37 4.16 -2.65
CA ARG A 412 1.04 5.39 -2.25
C ARG A 412 1.60 6.16 -3.45
N THR A 413 2.04 5.46 -4.49
CA THR A 413 2.68 6.05 -5.68
C THR A 413 1.75 6.15 -6.89
N MET A 414 0.44 6.02 -6.69
CA MET A 414 -0.51 5.96 -7.82
C MET A 414 -0.58 7.28 -8.62
N LEU A 415 -0.28 8.42 -8.02
CA LEU A 415 -0.17 9.72 -8.69
C LEU A 415 1.30 10.07 -9.07
N GLY A 416 2.23 9.14 -8.89
CA GLY A 416 3.65 9.35 -9.12
C GLY A 416 4.47 9.33 -7.84
N THR A 417 5.70 9.82 -7.90
CA THR A 417 6.65 9.77 -6.78
C THR A 417 7.06 11.15 -6.27
N ASP A 418 6.50 12.24 -6.83
CA ASP A 418 6.85 13.61 -6.45
C ASP A 418 6.55 13.87 -4.96
N GLY A 419 5.42 13.36 -4.45
CA GLY A 419 5.10 13.42 -3.03
C GLY A 419 6.17 12.77 -2.15
N ILE A 420 6.64 11.57 -2.51
CA ILE A 420 7.69 10.86 -1.76
C ILE A 420 9.02 11.61 -1.81
N VAL A 421 9.39 12.16 -2.96
CA VAL A 421 10.60 12.99 -3.12
C VAL A 421 10.51 14.22 -2.25
N GLN A 422 9.37 14.92 -2.27
CA GLN A 422 9.11 16.09 -1.45
C GLN A 422 9.18 15.76 0.04
N GLU A 423 8.54 14.69 0.48
CA GLU A 423 8.61 14.24 1.88
C GLU A 423 10.03 13.97 2.34
N ASN A 424 10.83 13.27 1.52
CA ASN A 424 12.22 13.01 1.86
C ASN A 424 13.01 14.30 2.03
N PHE A 425 12.81 15.28 1.15
CA PHE A 425 13.43 16.58 1.25
C PHE A 425 12.95 17.34 2.50
N LEU A 426 11.64 17.42 2.73
CA LEU A 426 11.07 18.16 3.85
C LEU A 426 11.47 17.56 5.21
N ASN A 427 11.52 16.24 5.32
CA ASN A 427 11.95 15.58 6.55
C ASN A 427 13.38 15.95 6.94
N THR A 428 14.25 16.25 5.97
CA THR A 428 15.64 16.59 6.20
C THR A 428 15.92 18.10 6.26
N HIS A 429 15.12 18.92 5.57
CA HIS A 429 15.36 20.36 5.39
C HIS A 429 14.16 21.25 5.78
N GLY A 430 12.96 20.72 5.76
CA GLY A 430 11.73 21.47 5.92
C GLY A 430 11.23 21.62 7.36
N TRP A 431 12.11 21.53 8.35
CA TRP A 431 11.75 21.73 9.76
C TRP A 431 11.64 23.22 10.06
N ASP A 432 10.51 23.78 9.73
CA ASP A 432 10.14 25.21 9.84
C ASP A 432 9.34 25.51 11.11
N PHE A 433 9.37 24.61 12.10
CA PHE A 433 8.69 24.70 13.38
C PHE A 433 9.66 24.54 14.55
N ASP A 434 9.23 24.97 15.74
CA ASP A 434 9.99 24.86 16.97
C ASP A 434 9.39 23.79 17.89
N LEU A 435 10.18 22.80 18.28
CA LEU A 435 9.76 21.73 19.21
C LEU A 435 9.29 22.29 20.57
N ARG A 436 9.77 23.46 20.97
CA ARG A 436 9.37 24.14 22.23
C ARG A 436 7.91 24.59 22.25
N ASN A 437 7.27 24.70 21.08
CA ASN A 437 5.86 25.04 20.97
C ASN A 437 4.92 23.84 21.22
N ILE A 438 5.46 22.64 21.39
CA ILE A 438 4.68 21.42 21.66
C ILE A 438 4.39 21.34 23.16
N SER A 439 3.18 21.71 23.56
CA SER A 439 2.75 21.66 24.97
C SER A 439 2.20 20.30 25.40
N ALA A 440 1.65 19.54 24.44
CA ALA A 440 1.09 18.22 24.69
C ALA A 440 2.17 17.23 25.17
N PRO A 441 1.83 16.22 26.00
CA PRO A 441 2.76 15.17 26.36
C PRO A 441 3.17 14.35 25.12
N VAL A 442 4.48 14.08 25.00
CA VAL A 442 5.06 13.33 23.88
C VAL A 442 5.69 12.03 24.38
N HIS A 443 5.17 10.89 23.96
CA HIS A 443 5.75 9.57 24.24
C HIS A 443 6.62 9.14 23.07
N VAL A 444 7.92 8.98 23.33
CA VAL A 444 8.90 8.53 22.33
C VAL A 444 9.19 7.05 22.60
N LEU A 445 8.65 6.17 21.77
CA LEU A 445 8.83 4.72 21.84
C LEU A 445 9.95 4.32 20.88
N GLN A 446 11.05 3.77 21.39
CA GLN A 446 12.21 3.43 20.58
C GLN A 446 12.72 2.02 20.86
N GLY A 447 12.80 1.21 19.81
CA GLY A 447 13.48 -0.07 19.85
C GLY A 447 15.01 0.11 19.91
N GLU A 448 15.68 -0.56 20.84
CA GLU A 448 17.14 -0.47 20.96
C GLU A 448 17.89 -1.16 19.83
N GLN A 449 17.24 -2.13 19.17
CA GLN A 449 17.79 -2.88 18.03
C GLN A 449 17.43 -2.27 16.68
N ASP A 450 16.88 -1.04 16.67
CA ASP A 450 16.53 -0.34 15.43
C ASP A 450 17.79 0.07 14.67
N ASN A 451 17.90 -0.40 13.42
CA ASN A 451 19.00 -0.08 12.51
C ASN A 451 18.59 0.90 11.38
N VAL A 452 17.38 1.47 11.46
CA VAL A 452 16.82 2.43 10.51
C VAL A 452 16.74 3.81 11.15
N SER A 453 16.04 3.93 12.29
CA SER A 453 15.97 5.16 13.09
C SER A 453 16.99 5.05 14.24
N ASP A 454 17.95 5.98 14.29
CA ASP A 454 18.99 5.95 15.31
C ASP A 454 18.42 6.16 16.74
N PRO A 455 18.56 5.19 17.67
CA PRO A 455 18.08 5.33 19.03
C PRO A 455 18.66 6.55 19.76
N GLN A 456 19.89 6.97 19.43
CA GLN A 456 20.46 8.18 19.99
C GLN A 456 19.79 9.44 19.46
N GLY A 457 19.39 9.43 18.18
CA GLY A 457 18.59 10.50 17.58
C GLY A 457 17.26 10.67 18.32
N SER A 458 16.58 9.57 18.61
CA SER A 458 15.31 9.57 19.36
C SER A 458 15.46 10.06 20.79
N ARG A 459 16.57 9.73 21.48
CA ARG A 459 16.91 10.28 22.82
C ARG A 459 17.14 11.78 22.76
N LYS A 460 17.86 12.27 21.74
CA LYS A 460 18.09 13.72 21.56
C LYS A 460 16.79 14.44 21.20
N LEU A 461 15.91 13.82 20.39
CA LEU A 461 14.58 14.35 20.13
C LEU A 461 13.79 14.51 21.43
N ALA A 462 13.75 13.47 22.26
CA ALA A 462 13.05 13.51 23.54
C ALA A 462 13.62 14.60 24.47
N ALA A 463 14.95 14.76 24.50
CA ALA A 463 15.61 15.81 25.31
C ALA A 463 15.33 17.24 24.78
N ALA A 464 14.98 17.39 23.48
CA ALA A 464 14.66 18.69 22.88
C ALA A 464 13.20 19.12 23.08
N LEU A 465 12.33 18.20 23.49
CA LEU A 465 10.90 18.43 23.71
C LEU A 465 10.64 18.87 25.16
N PRO A 466 9.71 19.82 25.40
CA PRO A 466 9.44 20.33 26.74
C PRO A 466 8.75 19.33 27.67
N ASN A 467 7.95 18.42 27.13
CA ASN A 467 7.15 17.46 27.88
C ASN A 467 7.21 16.07 27.23
N ALA A 468 8.39 15.44 27.27
CA ALA A 468 8.62 14.15 26.65
C ALA A 468 8.92 13.03 27.65
N PHE A 469 8.41 11.84 27.32
CA PHE A 469 8.65 10.58 28.02
C PHE A 469 9.32 9.61 27.05
N TYR A 470 10.57 9.23 27.32
CA TYR A 470 11.33 8.30 26.49
C TYR A 470 11.18 6.87 27.00
N HIS A 471 10.71 5.98 26.13
CA HIS A 471 10.53 4.55 26.40
C HIS A 471 11.51 3.74 25.55
N SER A 472 12.46 3.10 26.19
CA SER A 472 13.45 2.23 25.56
C SER A 472 12.97 0.78 25.58
N LEU A 473 12.88 0.14 24.41
CA LEU A 473 12.34 -1.20 24.23
C LEU A 473 13.46 -2.13 23.74
N ALA A 474 14.03 -2.94 24.66
CA ALA A 474 15.30 -3.63 24.47
C ALA A 474 15.32 -4.61 23.27
N ASP A 475 14.24 -5.40 23.09
CA ASP A 475 14.18 -6.48 22.10
C ASP A 475 13.45 -6.09 20.82
N LEU A 476 13.15 -4.80 20.63
CA LEU A 476 12.41 -4.28 19.50
C LEU A 476 13.29 -3.43 18.58
N GLY A 477 12.84 -3.31 17.33
CA GLY A 477 13.48 -2.52 16.29
C GLY A 477 12.54 -1.48 15.67
N GLN A 478 12.65 -1.29 14.38
CA GLN A 478 11.91 -0.30 13.58
C GLN A 478 10.39 -0.56 13.55
N TYR A 479 9.96 -1.84 13.56
CA TYR A 479 8.57 -2.21 13.34
C TYR A 479 7.78 -2.42 14.63
N LEU A 480 8.19 -1.71 15.72
CA LEU A 480 7.55 -1.81 17.03
C LEU A 480 6.04 -1.48 17.02
N LEU A 481 5.59 -0.57 16.16
CA LEU A 481 4.15 -0.30 16.04
C LEU A 481 3.38 -1.53 15.57
N PHE A 482 3.98 -2.36 14.72
CA PHE A 482 3.35 -3.58 14.22
C PHE A 482 3.38 -4.71 15.26
N THR A 483 4.44 -4.85 16.03
CA THR A 483 4.57 -5.89 17.06
C THR A 483 3.83 -5.54 18.33
N GLU A 484 3.81 -4.27 18.71
CA GLU A 484 3.32 -3.75 19.99
C GLU A 484 1.97 -2.99 19.87
N TRP A 485 1.32 -3.08 18.71
CA TRP A 485 0.10 -2.33 18.41
C TRP A 485 -1.00 -2.42 19.47
N PRO A 486 -1.25 -3.57 20.17
CA PRO A 486 -2.37 -3.63 21.12
C PRO A 486 -2.23 -2.59 22.24
N TRP A 487 -1.09 -2.60 22.94
CA TRP A 487 -0.90 -1.65 24.05
C TRP A 487 -0.65 -0.21 23.56
N ILE A 488 -0.09 -0.01 22.36
CA ILE A 488 0.06 1.32 21.76
C ILE A 488 -1.32 1.94 21.48
N LEU A 489 -2.27 1.15 20.99
CA LEU A 489 -3.64 1.62 20.82
C LEU A 489 -4.34 1.87 22.15
N GLU A 490 -4.14 1.00 23.16
CA GLU A 490 -4.62 1.25 24.52
C GLU A 490 -4.06 2.57 25.06
N ALA A 491 -2.77 2.87 24.82
CA ALA A 491 -2.17 4.13 25.22
C ALA A 491 -2.83 5.35 24.58
N CYS A 492 -3.41 5.22 23.37
CA CYS A 492 -4.20 6.29 22.74
C CYS A 492 -5.50 6.62 23.48
N THR A 493 -6.02 5.72 24.30
CA THR A 493 -7.25 5.96 25.08
C THR A 493 -7.01 6.85 26.29
N SER A 494 -5.80 6.86 26.84
CA SER A 494 -5.43 7.57 28.07
C SER A 494 -4.63 8.82 27.77
N THR A 495 -4.93 9.90 28.49
CA THR A 495 -4.14 11.15 28.47
C THR A 495 -3.17 11.27 29.64
N THR A 496 -3.18 10.30 30.57
CA THR A 496 -2.32 10.33 31.78
C THR A 496 -1.00 9.59 31.50
N PRO A 497 0.15 10.27 31.53
CA PRO A 497 1.46 9.64 31.33
C PRO A 497 1.73 8.43 32.23
N ALA A 498 1.28 8.50 33.50
CA ALA A 498 1.43 7.41 34.46
C ALA A 498 0.79 6.09 33.99
N LYS A 499 -0.40 6.14 33.37
CA LYS A 499 -1.10 4.94 32.89
C LYS A 499 -0.42 4.29 31.69
N ILE A 500 0.25 5.09 30.84
CA ILE A 500 1.05 4.58 29.73
C ILE A 500 2.31 3.88 30.24
N ILE A 501 2.90 4.40 31.30
CA ILE A 501 4.04 3.78 31.97
C ILE A 501 3.64 2.48 32.64
N GLU A 502 2.49 2.41 33.32
CA GLU A 502 1.95 1.20 33.95
C GLU A 502 1.67 0.09 32.92
N ILE A 503 1.09 0.42 31.77
CA ILE A 503 0.83 -0.54 30.68
C ILE A 503 2.17 -1.13 30.17
N ASN A 504 3.21 -0.31 30.07
CA ASN A 504 4.54 -0.75 29.62
C ASN A 504 5.25 -1.64 30.68
N VAL A 505 5.09 -1.32 31.97
CA VAL A 505 5.69 -2.09 33.08
C VAL A 505 4.99 -3.44 33.24
N MET A 506 3.67 -3.54 33.11
CA MET A 506 2.94 -4.81 33.23
C MET A 506 3.40 -5.83 32.18
N ARG A 507 3.71 -5.41 30.97
CA ARG A 507 4.17 -6.32 29.89
C ARG A 507 5.60 -6.80 30.02
N THR A 508 6.50 -6.03 30.62
CA THR A 508 7.86 -6.50 30.90
C THR A 508 7.87 -7.66 31.90
N PHE A 509 6.81 -7.83 32.68
CA PHE A 509 6.62 -8.98 33.58
C PHE A 509 5.95 -10.18 32.89
N ASP A 510 5.05 -9.96 31.89
CA ASP A 510 4.33 -11.05 31.20
C ASP A 510 5.20 -11.78 30.15
N THR A 511 6.17 -11.11 29.54
CA THR A 511 7.11 -11.74 28.60
C THR A 511 8.17 -12.60 29.28
N GLY A 512 8.30 -12.53 30.60
CA GLY A 512 9.20 -13.37 31.41
C GLY A 512 8.64 -14.77 31.75
N SER A 513 7.37 -15.07 31.44
CA SER A 513 6.72 -16.34 31.83
C SER A 513 6.39 -17.31 30.69
N VAL A 514 6.83 -17.06 29.47
CA VAL A 514 6.65 -17.99 28.31
C VAL A 514 8.01 -18.50 27.82
N SER A 515 8.76 -19.11 28.75
CA SER A 515 9.86 -20.00 28.37
C SER A 515 10.06 -21.05 29.47
N ALA A 516 9.17 -22.05 29.48
CA ALA A 516 9.38 -23.40 29.99
C ALA A 516 8.07 -24.19 29.87
N GLU A 517 7.81 -24.79 28.70
CA GLU A 517 7.30 -26.14 28.57
C GLU A 517 7.33 -26.57 27.09
#